data_98f8bc9be1ba2be190045dbea6737c65
#
_entry.id   98f8bc9be1ba2be190045dbea6737c65
#
_cell.length_a   1.000
_cell.length_b   1.000
_cell.length_c   1.000
_cell.angle_alpha   90.00
_cell.angle_beta   90.00
_cell.angle_gamma   90.00
#
_symmetry.space_group_name_H-M   'P 1'
#
loop_
_entity.id
_entity.type
_entity.pdbx_description
1 polymer ?
#
loop_
_entity_poly.entity_id
_entity_poly.type
_entity_poly.pdbx_seq_one_letter_code
_entity_poly.pdbx_strand_id
1 'polypeptide(L)'
;MGVVAAVVGSVFAGFGLYQLLLAVAAFGYRPPQATGSPTKRVTVLVPAHDEEALIGRCVESLNAQSYPRELYEVVVIADNCTDDTAEVARKAGAAVLVRNEPEARGKGRALRWAIDRLLAREWPPDAVAVVDADSVAAPGFLETLVRPLEEGALAAQGESLLFDDGSAAAAFRAGAFLLVNRVRPAGRAVLGLPCNLQGNGMLFSRGVLRANPWEAYSATEDLEYSISLLLAGIEPRFAGGAIVQSPAAPSAEAASHQQLRWEGGKLNVARTQLGRVLAGAFRRRDPKLLEVAFDLAVPPLGLLTALAATGTGLTAIGIGVGYLPAWAIVPWGVALGAIPLYVLTGFRAAGAPASAYRSLARAPVFVLKKLGAVPRLLRFRAESWVRTERESGRDR
;
A
#
# COMPACT_ATOMS: atom_id res chain seq x y z
N MET A 1 -2.25 19.65 -33.40
CA MET A 1 -1.13 19.03 -32.66
C MET A 1 -0.89 19.73 -31.31
N GLY A 2 -0.68 21.07 -31.26
CA GLY A 2 -0.41 21.80 -30.01
C GLY A 2 -1.48 21.64 -28.93
N VAL A 3 -2.78 21.68 -29.31
CA VAL A 3 -3.89 21.44 -28.36
C VAL A 3 -3.83 20.03 -27.77
N VAL A 4 -3.55 19.00 -28.58
CA VAL A 4 -3.43 17.62 -28.11
C VAL A 4 -2.28 17.47 -27.11
N ALA A 5 -1.10 18.04 -27.42
CA ALA A 5 0.04 18.03 -26.52
C ALA A 5 -0.30 18.71 -25.18
N ALA A 6 -0.98 19.86 -25.21
CA ALA A 6 -1.38 20.57 -24.00
C ALA A 6 -2.45 19.81 -23.20
N VAL A 7 -3.44 19.21 -23.85
CA VAL A 7 -4.48 18.41 -23.15
C VAL A 7 -3.87 17.22 -22.43
N VAL A 8 -2.99 16.46 -23.12
CA VAL A 8 -2.26 15.35 -22.49
C VAL A 8 -1.40 15.86 -21.33
N GLY A 9 -0.62 16.93 -21.54
CA GLY A 9 0.18 17.55 -20.49
C GLY A 9 -0.65 18.01 -19.28
N SER A 10 -1.86 18.53 -19.52
CA SER A 10 -2.78 18.95 -18.44
C SER A 10 -3.27 17.78 -17.58
N VAL A 11 -3.47 16.61 -18.16
CA VAL A 11 -3.78 15.39 -17.38
C VAL A 11 -2.62 15.04 -16.45
N PHE A 12 -1.38 15.05 -16.97
CA PHE A 12 -0.20 14.78 -16.14
C PHE A 12 0.04 15.88 -15.09
N ALA A 13 -0.21 17.14 -15.43
CA ALA A 13 -0.20 18.24 -14.46
C ALA A 13 -1.22 18.00 -13.34
N GLY A 14 -2.44 17.59 -13.69
CA GLY A 14 -3.48 17.23 -12.72
C GLY A 14 -3.02 16.12 -11.77
N PHE A 15 -2.37 15.07 -12.27
CA PHE A 15 -1.82 14.01 -11.42
C PHE A 15 -0.73 14.52 -10.47
N GLY A 16 0.20 15.34 -10.95
CA GLY A 16 1.26 15.93 -10.12
C GLY A 16 0.72 16.88 -9.05
N LEU A 17 -0.20 17.78 -9.42
CA LEU A 17 -0.84 18.72 -8.51
C LEU A 17 -1.71 18.02 -7.46
N TYR A 18 -2.43 16.97 -7.84
CA TYR A 18 -3.19 16.15 -6.89
C TYR A 18 -2.27 15.54 -5.82
N GLN A 19 -1.14 14.95 -6.23
CA GLN A 19 -0.19 14.40 -5.26
C GLN A 19 0.39 15.49 -4.35
N LEU A 20 0.72 16.66 -4.90
CA LEU A 20 1.20 17.81 -4.14
C LEU A 20 0.13 18.30 -3.15
N LEU A 21 -1.14 18.36 -3.56
CA LEU A 21 -2.27 18.71 -2.68
C LEU A 21 -2.34 17.75 -1.49
N LEU A 22 -2.23 16.43 -1.72
CA LEU A 22 -2.22 15.45 -0.64
C LEU A 22 -1.03 15.64 0.31
N ALA A 23 0.17 15.96 -0.21
CA ALA A 23 1.34 16.22 0.61
C ALA A 23 1.19 17.49 1.46
N VAL A 24 0.60 18.54 0.91
CA VAL A 24 0.28 19.78 1.66
C VAL A 24 -0.78 19.49 2.73
N ALA A 25 -1.86 18.80 2.38
CA ALA A 25 -2.91 18.42 3.32
C ALA A 25 -2.37 17.56 4.49
N ALA A 26 -1.38 16.70 4.23
CA ALA A 26 -0.79 15.82 5.25
C ALA A 26 -0.21 16.56 6.46
N PHE A 27 0.18 17.84 6.35
CA PHE A 27 0.58 18.64 7.51
C PHE A 27 -0.54 18.85 8.53
N GLY A 28 -1.79 18.81 8.09
CA GLY A 28 -2.96 18.92 8.96
C GLY A 28 -3.33 17.63 9.67
N TYR A 29 -2.74 16.48 9.30
CA TYR A 29 -3.09 15.20 9.89
C TYR A 29 -2.70 15.13 11.37
N ARG A 30 -3.61 14.59 12.17
CA ARG A 30 -3.37 14.26 13.59
C ARG A 30 -3.76 12.80 13.78
N PRO A 31 -2.84 11.95 14.28
CA PRO A 31 -3.18 10.57 14.62
C PRO A 31 -4.34 10.51 15.62
N PRO A 32 -5.18 9.48 15.54
CA PRO A 32 -6.22 9.26 16.53
C PRO A 32 -5.62 9.19 17.94
N GLN A 33 -6.19 9.97 18.88
CA GLN A 33 -5.73 9.97 20.27
C GLN A 33 -6.49 8.94 21.11
N ALA A 34 -5.85 8.42 22.16
CA ALA A 34 -6.46 7.51 23.09
C ALA A 34 -7.63 8.17 23.86
N THR A 35 -8.84 7.72 23.62
CA THR A 35 -10.03 8.13 24.38
C THR A 35 -10.65 6.90 25.04
N GLY A 36 -10.17 6.54 26.24
CA GLY A 36 -10.66 5.40 27.00
C GLY A 36 -9.86 4.10 26.81
N SER A 37 -10.24 3.07 27.57
CA SER A 37 -9.60 1.75 27.49
C SER A 37 -10.12 0.97 26.28
N PRO A 38 -9.25 0.19 25.62
CA PRO A 38 -9.66 -0.69 24.53
C PRO A 38 -10.75 -1.70 24.95
N THR A 39 -11.70 -1.97 24.07
CA THR A 39 -12.81 -2.89 24.33
C THR A 39 -12.97 -3.99 23.29
N LYS A 40 -12.35 -3.86 22.11
CA LYS A 40 -12.52 -4.79 21.00
C LYS A 40 -11.64 -6.02 21.15
N ARG A 41 -12.21 -7.20 20.95
CA ARG A 41 -11.44 -8.44 20.80
C ARG A 41 -10.91 -8.55 19.38
N VAL A 42 -9.61 -8.68 19.23
CA VAL A 42 -8.93 -8.65 17.92
C VAL A 42 -8.16 -9.95 17.69
N THR A 43 -8.35 -10.57 16.54
CA THR A 43 -7.43 -11.59 16.05
C THR A 43 -6.48 -10.96 15.02
N VAL A 44 -5.17 -11.03 15.27
CA VAL A 44 -4.15 -10.62 14.32
C VAL A 44 -3.80 -11.83 13.45
N LEU A 45 -4.20 -11.80 12.18
CA LEU A 45 -3.87 -12.83 11.19
C LEU A 45 -2.54 -12.52 10.51
N VAL A 46 -1.66 -13.50 10.48
CA VAL A 46 -0.35 -13.42 9.83
C VAL A 46 -0.27 -14.52 8.77
N PRO A 47 -0.57 -14.23 7.49
CA PRO A 47 -0.39 -15.19 6.42
C PRO A 47 1.11 -15.40 6.14
N ALA A 48 1.57 -16.66 6.15
CA ALA A 48 2.96 -17.05 5.99
C ALA A 48 3.09 -18.22 5.00
N HIS A 49 4.10 -18.14 4.12
CA HIS A 49 4.50 -19.21 3.21
C HIS A 49 6.01 -19.28 3.14
N ASP A 50 6.60 -20.31 3.76
CA ASP A 50 8.05 -20.49 3.89
C ASP A 50 8.76 -19.26 4.46
N GLU A 51 8.39 -18.85 5.67
CA GLU A 51 8.89 -17.66 6.38
C GLU A 51 9.60 -17.99 7.70
N GLU A 52 10.18 -19.20 7.83
CA GLU A 52 10.84 -19.65 9.06
C GLU A 52 11.86 -18.66 9.62
N ALA A 53 12.56 -17.93 8.71
CA ALA A 53 13.60 -16.98 9.09
C ALA A 53 13.08 -15.70 9.77
N LEU A 54 11.82 -15.30 9.50
CA LEU A 54 11.30 -13.98 9.90
C LEU A 54 10.07 -14.07 10.80
N ILE A 55 9.29 -15.16 10.71
CA ILE A 55 8.01 -15.30 11.39
C ILE A 55 8.14 -15.20 12.93
N GLY A 56 9.23 -15.69 13.52
CA GLY A 56 9.47 -15.59 14.96
C GLY A 56 9.48 -14.15 15.43
N ARG A 57 10.26 -13.29 14.79
CA ARG A 57 10.34 -11.86 15.08
C ARG A 57 9.04 -11.11 14.89
N CYS A 58 8.27 -11.48 13.86
CA CYS A 58 6.95 -10.93 13.62
C CYS A 58 6.01 -11.24 14.80
N VAL A 59 5.90 -12.51 15.17
CA VAL A 59 5.02 -12.97 16.26
C VAL A 59 5.43 -12.36 17.61
N GLU A 60 6.74 -12.32 17.92
CA GLU A 60 7.26 -11.69 19.14
C GLU A 60 6.85 -10.21 19.22
N SER A 61 6.97 -9.45 18.13
CA SER A 61 6.58 -8.04 18.10
C SER A 61 5.07 -7.85 18.29
N LEU A 62 4.27 -8.78 17.76
CA LEU A 62 2.81 -8.76 17.90
C LEU A 62 2.37 -9.22 19.31
N ASN A 63 3.12 -10.09 19.98
CA ASN A 63 2.85 -10.47 21.36
C ASN A 63 3.31 -9.40 22.38
N ALA A 64 4.17 -8.46 21.97
CA ALA A 64 4.66 -7.35 22.80
C ALA A 64 3.85 -6.05 22.66
N GLN A 65 2.60 -6.12 22.21
CA GLN A 65 1.75 -4.94 22.05
C GLN A 65 1.28 -4.37 23.39
N SER A 66 1.10 -3.04 23.45
CA SER A 66 0.51 -2.34 24.61
C SER A 66 -1.01 -2.58 24.76
N TYR A 67 -1.64 -3.23 23.81
CA TYR A 67 -3.05 -3.61 23.85
C TYR A 67 -3.31 -4.67 24.94
N PRO A 68 -4.43 -4.64 25.69
CA PRO A 68 -4.72 -5.62 26.75
C PRO A 68 -4.61 -7.06 26.23
N ARG A 69 -3.83 -7.89 26.91
CA ARG A 69 -3.45 -9.23 26.42
C ARG A 69 -4.66 -10.17 26.26
N GLU A 70 -5.66 -10.00 27.09
CA GLU A 70 -6.92 -10.76 27.08
C GLU A 70 -7.84 -10.36 25.92
N LEU A 71 -7.59 -9.24 25.26
CA LEU A 71 -8.39 -8.74 24.15
C LEU A 71 -7.80 -9.07 22.77
N TYR A 72 -6.63 -9.72 22.68
CA TYR A 72 -6.13 -10.10 21.37
C TYR A 72 -5.41 -11.45 21.36
N GLU A 73 -5.38 -12.03 20.18
CA GLU A 73 -4.61 -13.23 19.86
C GLU A 73 -3.86 -13.04 18.55
N VAL A 74 -2.70 -13.72 18.41
CA VAL A 74 -1.95 -13.80 17.18
C VAL A 74 -2.15 -15.17 16.57
N VAL A 75 -2.62 -15.21 15.31
CA VAL A 75 -2.88 -16.44 14.56
C VAL A 75 -2.10 -16.42 13.27
N VAL A 76 -1.14 -17.33 13.13
CA VAL A 76 -0.36 -17.53 11.91
C VAL A 76 -1.07 -18.52 11.00
N ILE A 77 -1.19 -18.17 9.73
CA ILE A 77 -1.69 -19.09 8.68
C ILE A 77 -0.45 -19.64 7.96
N ALA A 78 -0.04 -20.86 8.30
CA ALA A 78 1.03 -21.56 7.59
C ALA A 78 0.44 -22.15 6.29
N ASP A 79 0.54 -21.39 5.18
CA ASP A 79 -0.09 -21.69 3.91
C ASP A 79 0.87 -22.43 2.97
N ASN A 80 0.64 -23.74 2.77
CA ASN A 80 1.45 -24.59 1.89
C ASN A 80 2.96 -24.49 2.21
N CYS A 81 3.35 -24.39 3.49
CA CYS A 81 4.74 -24.30 3.91
C CYS A 81 5.46 -25.65 3.73
N THR A 82 6.73 -25.56 3.31
CA THR A 82 7.65 -26.69 3.19
C THR A 82 8.82 -26.64 4.19
N ASP A 83 8.91 -25.54 4.95
CA ASP A 83 9.90 -25.26 5.98
C ASP A 83 9.30 -25.30 7.41
N ASP A 84 10.06 -24.91 8.42
CA ASP A 84 9.67 -24.93 9.82
C ASP A 84 8.83 -23.70 10.26
N THR A 85 8.26 -22.92 9.31
CA THR A 85 7.44 -21.72 9.60
C THR A 85 6.39 -21.96 10.70
N ALA A 86 5.63 -23.06 10.61
CA ALA A 86 4.57 -23.36 11.57
C ALA A 86 5.11 -23.65 12.98
N GLU A 87 6.25 -24.34 13.08
CA GLU A 87 6.87 -24.67 14.35
C GLU A 87 7.50 -23.45 15.01
N VAL A 88 8.22 -22.63 14.23
CA VAL A 88 8.80 -21.36 14.69
C VAL A 88 7.71 -20.41 15.20
N ALA A 89 6.59 -20.31 14.49
CA ALA A 89 5.46 -19.48 14.92
C ALA A 89 4.84 -19.94 16.26
N ARG A 90 4.68 -21.27 16.45
CA ARG A 90 4.19 -21.82 17.75
C ARG A 90 5.16 -21.53 18.89
N LYS A 91 6.46 -21.72 18.67
CA LYS A 91 7.51 -21.42 19.67
C LYS A 91 7.51 -19.94 20.08
N ALA A 92 7.23 -19.04 19.14
CA ALA A 92 7.10 -17.61 19.40
C ALA A 92 5.76 -17.23 20.09
N GLY A 93 4.85 -18.19 20.32
CA GLY A 93 3.61 -18.00 21.06
C GLY A 93 2.39 -17.63 20.23
N ALA A 94 2.38 -17.92 18.93
CA ALA A 94 1.19 -17.79 18.10
C ALA A 94 0.34 -19.06 18.06
N ALA A 95 -0.97 -18.92 17.93
CA ALA A 95 -1.80 -20.00 17.42
C ALA A 95 -1.52 -20.20 15.92
N VAL A 96 -1.52 -21.45 15.44
CA VAL A 96 -1.18 -21.74 14.05
C VAL A 96 -2.29 -22.53 13.37
N LEU A 97 -2.76 -21.99 12.25
CA LEU A 97 -3.64 -22.68 11.31
C LEU A 97 -2.82 -23.16 10.12
N VAL A 98 -2.75 -24.46 9.92
CA VAL A 98 -2.05 -25.06 8.78
C VAL A 98 -3.03 -25.26 7.63
N ARG A 99 -2.68 -24.74 6.45
CA ARG A 99 -3.46 -24.89 5.22
C ARG A 99 -2.59 -25.55 4.14
N ASN A 100 -3.04 -26.69 3.64
CA ASN A 100 -2.38 -27.47 2.58
C ASN A 100 -3.33 -27.58 1.38
N GLU A 101 -3.32 -26.57 0.53
CA GLU A 101 -4.14 -26.50 -0.69
C GLU A 101 -3.26 -25.98 -1.85
N PRO A 102 -2.39 -26.83 -2.43
CA PRO A 102 -1.39 -26.41 -3.43
C PRO A 102 -2.02 -25.87 -4.71
N GLU A 103 -3.24 -26.30 -5.05
CA GLU A 103 -3.99 -25.81 -6.22
C GLU A 103 -4.64 -24.43 -5.97
N ALA A 104 -4.71 -23.99 -4.72
CA ALA A 104 -5.37 -22.75 -4.33
C ALA A 104 -4.43 -21.82 -3.55
N ARG A 105 -3.23 -21.59 -4.09
CA ARG A 105 -2.20 -20.74 -3.47
C ARG A 105 -2.56 -19.26 -3.49
N GLY A 106 -1.94 -18.51 -2.57
CA GLY A 106 -1.95 -17.05 -2.53
C GLY A 106 -2.55 -16.47 -1.26
N LYS A 107 -2.04 -15.29 -0.87
CA LYS A 107 -2.39 -14.59 0.37
C LYS A 107 -3.90 -14.36 0.51
N GLY A 108 -4.57 -13.91 -0.55
CA GLY A 108 -6.02 -13.67 -0.50
C GLY A 108 -6.83 -14.95 -0.23
N ARG A 109 -6.40 -16.10 -0.77
CA ARG A 109 -7.06 -17.40 -0.52
C ARG A 109 -6.81 -17.88 0.91
N ALA A 110 -5.59 -17.73 1.41
CA ALA A 110 -5.25 -18.05 2.80
C ALA A 110 -6.03 -17.18 3.79
N LEU A 111 -6.14 -15.88 3.52
CA LEU A 111 -6.94 -14.94 4.31
C LEU A 111 -8.42 -15.33 4.32
N ARG A 112 -9.04 -15.58 3.15
CA ARG A 112 -10.43 -16.01 3.06
C ARG A 112 -10.68 -17.25 3.91
N TRP A 113 -9.85 -18.29 3.72
CA TRP A 113 -9.95 -19.56 4.42
C TRP A 113 -9.84 -19.41 5.95
N ALA A 114 -8.93 -18.56 6.44
CA ALA A 114 -8.77 -18.33 7.86
C ALA A 114 -9.90 -17.45 8.46
N ILE A 115 -10.29 -16.39 7.75
CA ILE A 115 -11.39 -15.49 8.16
C ILE A 115 -12.69 -16.30 8.33
N ASP A 116 -13.03 -17.16 7.37
CA ASP A 116 -14.24 -17.99 7.46
C ASP A 116 -14.23 -18.88 8.72
N ARG A 117 -13.06 -19.45 9.09
CA ARG A 117 -12.90 -20.23 10.33
C ARG A 117 -13.02 -19.40 11.60
N LEU A 118 -12.44 -18.20 11.60
CA LEU A 118 -12.55 -17.28 12.74
C LEU A 118 -14.00 -16.83 12.97
N LEU A 119 -14.73 -16.54 11.90
CA LEU A 119 -16.11 -16.10 11.95
C LEU A 119 -17.10 -17.23 12.34
N ALA A 120 -16.70 -18.50 12.15
CA ALA A 120 -17.45 -19.68 12.52
C ALA A 120 -17.22 -20.12 13.99
N ARG A 121 -16.30 -19.52 14.74
CA ARG A 121 -16.06 -19.81 16.15
C ARG A 121 -17.32 -19.50 16.99
N GLU A 122 -17.50 -20.17 18.09
CA GLU A 122 -18.55 -19.86 19.08
C GLU A 122 -18.43 -18.41 19.59
N TRP A 123 -17.20 -17.96 19.82
CA TRP A 123 -16.86 -16.60 20.23
C TRP A 123 -15.94 -15.93 19.20
N PRO A 124 -16.49 -15.44 18.07
CA PRO A 124 -15.69 -14.82 17.03
C PRO A 124 -15.13 -13.48 17.51
N PRO A 125 -13.95 -13.04 17.00
CA PRO A 125 -13.38 -11.74 17.33
C PRO A 125 -14.29 -10.60 16.86
N ASP A 126 -14.18 -9.43 17.50
CA ASP A 126 -14.89 -8.22 17.06
C ASP A 126 -14.26 -7.61 15.81
N ALA A 127 -12.95 -7.82 15.65
CA ALA A 127 -12.19 -7.38 14.48
C ALA A 127 -11.06 -8.35 14.15
N VAL A 128 -10.64 -8.32 12.88
CA VAL A 128 -9.48 -9.06 12.36
C VAL A 128 -8.47 -8.07 11.80
N ALA A 129 -7.26 -8.07 12.35
CA ALA A 129 -6.11 -7.37 11.77
C ALA A 129 -5.32 -8.30 10.85
N VAL A 130 -4.66 -7.75 9.83
CA VAL A 130 -3.80 -8.50 8.90
C VAL A 130 -2.41 -7.87 8.91
N VAL A 131 -1.39 -8.67 9.20
CA VAL A 131 0.04 -8.27 9.22
C VAL A 131 0.85 -9.28 8.44
N ASP A 132 1.78 -8.81 7.61
CA ASP A 132 2.67 -9.69 6.83
C ASP A 132 3.71 -10.39 7.71
N ALA A 133 4.05 -11.63 7.38
CA ALA A 133 4.91 -12.52 8.18
C ALA A 133 6.36 -12.01 8.35
N ASP A 134 6.82 -11.12 7.47
CA ASP A 134 8.15 -10.49 7.51
C ASP A 134 8.19 -9.17 8.29
N SER A 135 7.09 -8.75 8.85
CA SER A 135 6.93 -7.42 9.45
C SER A 135 7.17 -7.43 10.94
N VAL A 136 7.58 -6.28 11.46
CA VAL A 136 7.70 -5.99 12.89
C VAL A 136 6.75 -4.86 13.22
N ALA A 137 5.85 -5.10 14.16
CA ALA A 137 4.91 -4.11 14.65
C ALA A 137 5.53 -3.23 15.74
N ALA A 138 5.29 -1.92 15.69
CA ALA A 138 5.64 -1.02 16.79
C ALA A 138 4.79 -1.34 18.05
N PRO A 139 5.28 -1.09 19.27
CA PRO A 139 4.56 -1.48 20.50
C PRO A 139 3.13 -0.96 20.63
N GLY A 140 2.83 0.23 20.12
CA GLY A 140 1.49 0.82 20.10
C GLY A 140 0.67 0.57 18.83
N PHE A 141 1.13 -0.33 17.95
CA PHE A 141 0.50 -0.58 16.64
C PHE A 141 -0.96 -0.98 16.80
N LEU A 142 -1.25 -2.02 17.59
CA LEU A 142 -2.60 -2.58 17.69
C LEU A 142 -3.57 -1.59 18.35
N GLU A 143 -3.14 -0.91 19.39
CA GLU A 143 -3.94 0.11 20.06
C GLU A 143 -4.32 1.23 19.08
N THR A 144 -3.37 1.77 18.33
CA THR A 144 -3.61 2.84 17.34
C THR A 144 -4.46 2.36 16.18
N LEU A 145 -4.25 1.11 15.71
CA LEU A 145 -5.00 0.53 14.58
C LEU A 145 -6.48 0.31 14.90
N VAL A 146 -6.81 -0.05 16.15
CA VAL A 146 -8.18 -0.34 16.59
C VAL A 146 -9.02 0.92 16.80
N ARG A 147 -8.38 2.04 17.11
CA ARG A 147 -9.07 3.31 17.41
C ARG A 147 -10.15 3.73 16.43
N PRO A 148 -9.89 3.75 15.12
CA PRO A 148 -10.94 4.12 14.17
C PRO A 148 -12.19 3.24 14.29
N LEU A 149 -12.05 1.95 14.68
CA LEU A 149 -13.21 1.06 14.89
C LEU A 149 -13.97 1.41 16.17
N GLU A 150 -13.29 1.85 17.21
CA GLU A 150 -13.95 2.32 18.45
C GLU A 150 -14.72 3.63 18.21
N GLU A 151 -14.27 4.44 17.24
CA GLU A 151 -14.94 5.65 16.74
C GLU A 151 -16.02 5.35 15.68
N GLY A 152 -16.36 4.07 15.45
CA GLY A 152 -17.41 3.66 14.52
C GLY A 152 -16.98 3.41 13.09
N ALA A 153 -15.69 3.46 12.76
CA ALA A 153 -15.23 2.99 11.46
C ALA A 153 -15.42 1.47 11.34
N LEU A 154 -15.54 0.99 10.11
CA LEU A 154 -15.75 -0.43 9.83
C LEU A 154 -14.48 -1.13 9.35
N ALA A 155 -13.52 -0.37 8.84
CA ALA A 155 -12.20 -0.83 8.41
C ALA A 155 -11.15 0.26 8.66
N ALA A 156 -9.90 -0.13 8.87
CA ALA A 156 -8.79 0.79 9.05
C ALA A 156 -7.51 0.29 8.36
N GLN A 157 -6.62 1.23 8.05
CA GLN A 157 -5.30 0.99 7.49
C GLN A 157 -4.25 1.73 8.33
N GLY A 158 -3.27 1.00 8.84
CA GLY A 158 -2.07 1.53 9.48
C GLY A 158 -0.99 1.98 8.48
N GLU A 159 0.20 2.24 8.98
CA GLU A 159 1.36 2.59 8.18
C GLU A 159 2.23 1.36 7.91
N SER A 160 2.34 0.95 6.66
CA SER A 160 3.28 -0.08 6.23
C SER A 160 4.55 0.58 5.69
N LEU A 161 5.67 0.47 6.42
CA LEU A 161 6.92 1.14 6.11
C LEU A 161 8.04 0.12 5.87
N LEU A 162 9.16 0.58 5.33
CA LEU A 162 10.38 -0.23 5.20
C LEU A 162 11.41 0.16 6.27
N PHE A 163 12.18 -0.81 6.74
CA PHE A 163 13.38 -0.52 7.50
C PHE A 163 14.40 0.22 6.62
N ASP A 164 15.09 1.20 7.21
CA ASP A 164 16.27 1.82 6.58
C ASP A 164 17.51 1.06 7.09
N ASP A 165 18.13 0.28 6.21
CA ASP A 165 19.36 -0.48 6.50
C ASP A 165 20.62 0.40 6.39
N GLY A 166 20.48 1.71 6.22
CA GLY A 166 21.55 2.68 6.05
C GLY A 166 22.10 2.76 4.63
N SER A 167 21.71 1.86 3.72
CA SER A 167 22.11 1.96 2.32
C SER A 167 21.33 3.04 1.58
N ALA A 168 21.98 3.74 0.64
CA ALA A 168 21.30 4.78 -0.14
C ALA A 168 20.18 4.23 -1.05
N ALA A 169 20.18 2.93 -1.35
CA ALA A 169 19.12 2.26 -2.11
C ALA A 169 17.90 1.96 -1.22
N ALA A 170 18.13 1.51 0.02
CA ALA A 170 17.08 1.32 1.01
C ALA A 170 16.47 2.66 1.42
N ALA A 171 17.28 3.70 1.70
CA ALA A 171 16.79 5.03 2.00
C ALA A 171 15.89 5.61 0.88
N PHE A 172 16.23 5.37 -0.41
CA PHE A 172 15.38 5.78 -1.53
C PHE A 172 14.04 5.05 -1.55
N ARG A 173 14.05 3.72 -1.33
CA ARG A 173 12.82 2.92 -1.26
C ARG A 173 11.98 3.28 -0.04
N ALA A 174 12.60 3.41 1.13
CA ALA A 174 11.92 3.82 2.37
C ALA A 174 11.28 5.21 2.20
N GLY A 175 11.97 6.16 1.55
CA GLY A 175 11.40 7.46 1.19
C GLY A 175 10.17 7.35 0.29
N ALA A 176 10.20 6.48 -0.72
CA ALA A 176 9.04 6.23 -1.57
C ALA A 176 7.87 5.63 -0.78
N PHE A 177 8.13 4.71 0.16
CA PHE A 177 7.12 4.14 1.05
C PHE A 177 6.51 5.19 1.99
N LEU A 178 7.31 6.11 2.53
CA LEU A 178 6.79 7.23 3.32
C LEU A 178 5.78 8.06 2.51
N LEU A 179 6.08 8.35 1.25
CA LEU A 179 5.16 9.12 0.40
C LEU A 179 3.86 8.38 0.14
N VAL A 180 3.92 7.08 -0.15
CA VAL A 180 2.75 6.28 -0.53
C VAL A 180 1.93 5.86 0.69
N ASN A 181 2.58 5.42 1.77
CA ASN A 181 1.94 4.71 2.88
C ASN A 181 1.73 5.57 4.14
N ARG A 182 2.29 6.78 4.17
CA ARG A 182 2.06 7.76 5.26
C ARG A 182 1.50 9.08 4.73
N VAL A 183 2.20 9.72 3.79
CA VAL A 183 1.84 11.08 3.34
C VAL A 183 0.51 11.11 2.59
N ARG A 184 0.34 10.24 1.59
CA ARG A 184 -0.92 10.20 0.81
C ARG A 184 -2.12 9.83 1.67
N PRO A 185 -2.10 8.76 2.49
CA PRO A 185 -3.22 8.44 3.37
C PRO A 185 -3.52 9.54 4.39
N ALA A 186 -2.49 10.20 4.96
CA ALA A 186 -2.66 11.31 5.88
C ALA A 186 -3.34 12.51 5.20
N GLY A 187 -2.89 12.87 3.99
CA GLY A 187 -3.52 13.94 3.20
C GLY A 187 -4.96 13.62 2.83
N ARG A 188 -5.24 12.38 2.42
CA ARG A 188 -6.61 11.90 2.14
C ARG A 188 -7.50 12.01 3.37
N ALA A 189 -7.01 11.57 4.52
CA ALA A 189 -7.75 11.65 5.78
C ALA A 189 -8.13 13.08 6.16
N VAL A 190 -7.20 14.05 6.00
CA VAL A 190 -7.47 15.49 6.25
C VAL A 190 -8.54 16.03 5.31
N LEU A 191 -8.57 15.58 4.05
CA LEU A 191 -9.56 15.98 3.05
C LEU A 191 -10.89 15.21 3.17
N GLY A 192 -11.06 14.35 4.17
CA GLY A 192 -12.26 13.53 4.36
C GLY A 192 -12.45 12.45 3.30
N LEU A 193 -11.36 12.03 2.64
CA LEU A 193 -11.33 11.00 1.62
C LEU A 193 -11.00 9.63 2.24
N PRO A 194 -11.51 8.53 1.69
CA PRO A 194 -11.22 7.19 2.19
C PRO A 194 -9.74 6.81 2.01
N CYS A 195 -9.22 5.98 2.90
CA CYS A 195 -7.89 5.37 2.76
C CYS A 195 -7.98 4.13 1.85
N ASN A 196 -6.96 3.92 1.01
CA ASN A 196 -6.80 2.66 0.31
C ASN A 196 -6.11 1.64 1.22
N LEU A 197 -6.48 0.36 1.13
CA LEU A 197 -5.78 -0.73 1.78
C LEU A 197 -4.42 -0.96 1.11
N GLN A 198 -3.43 -1.43 1.88
CA GLN A 198 -2.03 -1.53 1.48
C GLN A 198 -1.43 -2.93 1.76
N GLY A 199 -2.28 -3.91 2.00
CA GLY A 199 -1.89 -5.31 2.18
C GLY A 199 -1.31 -5.67 3.55
N ASN A 200 -0.79 -4.69 4.29
CA ASN A 200 -0.13 -4.88 5.59
C ASN A 200 -0.59 -3.82 6.59
N GLY A 201 -0.86 -4.23 7.85
CA GLY A 201 -1.42 -3.34 8.87
C GLY A 201 -2.87 -2.93 8.60
N MET A 202 -3.68 -3.84 8.09
CA MET A 202 -5.12 -3.64 7.84
C MET A 202 -5.94 -4.12 9.03
N LEU A 203 -7.13 -3.54 9.23
CA LEU A 203 -8.10 -3.98 10.25
C LEU A 203 -9.52 -3.92 9.69
N PHE A 204 -10.30 -4.94 10.00
CA PHE A 204 -11.68 -5.07 9.56
C PHE A 204 -12.59 -5.48 10.72
N SER A 205 -13.73 -4.82 10.87
CA SER A 205 -14.75 -5.27 11.82
C SER A 205 -15.35 -6.61 11.37
N ARG A 206 -15.79 -7.41 12.34
CA ARG A 206 -16.54 -8.67 12.09
C ARG A 206 -17.72 -8.46 11.13
N GLY A 207 -18.45 -7.37 11.32
CA GLY A 207 -19.61 -7.04 10.48
C GLY A 207 -19.25 -6.87 9.00
N VAL A 208 -18.14 -6.18 8.71
CA VAL A 208 -17.65 -6.03 7.34
C VAL A 208 -17.29 -7.36 6.72
N LEU A 209 -16.52 -8.19 7.43
CA LEU A 209 -16.06 -9.48 6.89
C LEU A 209 -17.20 -10.48 6.65
N ARG A 210 -18.29 -10.38 7.42
CA ARG A 210 -19.50 -11.18 7.19
C ARG A 210 -20.31 -10.69 6.00
N ALA A 211 -20.48 -9.35 5.88
CA ALA A 211 -21.28 -8.75 4.80
C ALA A 211 -20.54 -8.68 3.47
N ASN A 212 -19.21 -8.57 3.51
CA ASN A 212 -18.32 -8.47 2.35
C ASN A 212 -17.17 -9.48 2.51
N PRO A 213 -17.40 -10.74 2.20
CA PRO A 213 -16.37 -11.78 2.29
C PRO A 213 -15.14 -11.44 1.46
N TRP A 214 -13.95 -11.89 1.92
CA TRP A 214 -12.70 -11.66 1.18
C TRP A 214 -12.69 -12.45 -0.12
N GLU A 215 -12.91 -11.80 -1.24
CA GLU A 215 -12.98 -12.40 -2.59
C GLU A 215 -11.95 -11.77 -3.54
N ALA A 216 -10.86 -11.25 -3.00
CA ALA A 216 -9.76 -10.66 -3.75
C ALA A 216 -8.58 -11.64 -3.79
N TYR A 217 -8.19 -12.07 -4.98
CA TYR A 217 -7.21 -13.14 -5.18
C TYR A 217 -6.08 -12.76 -6.14
N SER A 218 -6.05 -11.52 -6.64
CA SER A 218 -5.00 -11.02 -7.52
C SER A 218 -3.68 -10.76 -6.76
N ALA A 219 -2.63 -10.41 -7.48
CA ALA A 219 -1.33 -10.05 -6.88
C ALA A 219 -1.37 -8.72 -6.07
N THR A 220 -2.47 -8.00 -6.14
CA THR A 220 -2.79 -6.77 -5.38
C THR A 220 -4.19 -6.90 -4.78
N GLU A 221 -4.38 -7.99 -4.04
CA GLU A 221 -5.63 -8.38 -3.40
C GLU A 221 -6.17 -7.31 -2.44
N ASP A 222 -5.27 -6.56 -1.82
CA ASP A 222 -5.54 -5.45 -0.92
C ASP A 222 -6.27 -4.30 -1.64
N LEU A 223 -5.73 -3.85 -2.77
CA LEU A 223 -6.35 -2.79 -3.58
C LEU A 223 -7.67 -3.26 -4.19
N GLU A 224 -7.74 -4.51 -4.64
CA GLU A 224 -8.96 -5.12 -5.18
C GLU A 224 -10.06 -5.16 -4.11
N TYR A 225 -9.73 -5.62 -2.90
CA TYR A 225 -10.67 -5.65 -1.78
C TYR A 225 -11.06 -4.25 -1.30
N SER A 226 -10.09 -3.31 -1.29
CA SER A 226 -10.33 -1.89 -1.00
C SER A 226 -11.42 -1.31 -1.89
N ILE A 227 -11.33 -1.53 -3.21
CA ILE A 227 -12.33 -1.06 -4.17
C ILE A 227 -13.69 -1.72 -3.93
N SER A 228 -13.71 -3.02 -3.61
CA SER A 228 -14.95 -3.74 -3.30
C SER A 228 -15.65 -3.14 -2.07
N LEU A 229 -14.91 -2.82 -1.02
CA LEU A 229 -15.44 -2.14 0.17
C LEU A 229 -15.98 -0.74 -0.15
N LEU A 230 -15.22 0.06 -0.90
CA LEU A 230 -15.64 1.42 -1.30
C LEU A 230 -16.92 1.37 -2.15
N LEU A 231 -17.03 0.42 -3.07
CA LEU A 231 -18.24 0.17 -3.84
C LEU A 231 -19.40 -0.36 -2.97
N ALA A 232 -19.15 -0.96 -1.83
CA ALA A 232 -20.16 -1.32 -0.83
C ALA A 232 -20.54 -0.14 0.10
N GLY A 233 -19.88 1.02 -0.02
CA GLY A 233 -20.08 2.20 0.84
C GLY A 233 -19.31 2.13 2.16
N ILE A 234 -18.29 1.26 2.23
CA ILE A 234 -17.43 1.10 3.39
C ILE A 234 -16.12 1.83 3.11
N GLU A 235 -15.85 2.87 3.89
CA GLU A 235 -14.66 3.71 3.76
C GLU A 235 -13.60 3.30 4.81
N PRO A 236 -12.48 2.64 4.43
CA PRO A 236 -11.39 2.40 5.36
C PRO A 236 -10.81 3.73 5.86
N ARG A 237 -10.56 3.86 7.17
CA ARG A 237 -9.93 5.03 7.77
C ARG A 237 -8.44 4.82 7.96
N PHE A 238 -7.68 5.89 7.80
CA PHE A 238 -6.25 5.88 8.08
C PHE A 238 -5.98 5.98 9.57
N ALA A 239 -5.25 5.01 10.09
CA ALA A 239 -4.76 4.95 11.47
C ALA A 239 -3.26 5.29 11.50
N GLY A 240 -2.92 6.56 11.21
CA GLY A 240 -1.53 7.02 11.24
C GLY A 240 -0.95 6.88 12.65
N GLY A 241 0.29 6.41 12.73
CA GLY A 241 0.94 6.01 13.97
C GLY A 241 0.81 4.50 14.29
N ALA A 242 -0.13 3.78 13.68
CA ALA A 242 -0.15 2.33 13.72
C ALA A 242 0.89 1.78 12.73
N ILE A 243 2.12 1.58 13.19
CA ILE A 243 3.28 1.32 12.32
C ILE A 243 3.63 -0.15 12.32
N VAL A 244 3.75 -0.73 11.12
CA VAL A 244 4.44 -1.99 10.85
C VAL A 244 5.60 -1.74 9.88
N GLN A 245 6.73 -2.39 10.08
CA GLN A 245 7.92 -2.22 9.26
C GLN A 245 8.38 -3.58 8.71
N SER A 246 8.66 -3.62 7.41
CA SER A 246 9.17 -4.81 6.73
C SER A 246 10.60 -4.58 6.24
N PRO A 247 11.42 -5.63 6.07
CA PRO A 247 12.72 -5.50 5.44
C PRO A 247 12.56 -5.09 3.97
N ALA A 248 13.51 -4.32 3.46
CA ALA A 248 13.61 -4.07 2.03
C ALA A 248 13.98 -5.38 1.31
N ALA A 249 13.61 -5.50 0.03
CA ALA A 249 14.01 -6.66 -0.77
C ALA A 249 15.55 -6.80 -0.78
N PRO A 250 16.09 -8.03 -0.61
CA PRO A 250 17.50 -8.27 -0.32
C PRO A 250 18.43 -7.92 -1.49
N SER A 251 17.94 -7.98 -2.73
CA SER A 251 18.71 -7.68 -3.92
C SER A 251 18.02 -6.67 -4.82
N ALA A 252 18.76 -6.05 -5.73
CA ALA A 252 18.20 -5.15 -6.73
C ALA A 252 17.25 -5.88 -7.70
N GLU A 253 17.50 -7.14 -7.97
CA GLU A 253 16.66 -7.99 -8.80
C GLU A 253 15.34 -8.31 -8.09
N ALA A 254 15.38 -8.80 -6.86
CA ALA A 254 14.20 -9.04 -6.02
C ALA A 254 13.36 -7.77 -5.85
N ALA A 255 14.00 -6.62 -5.63
CA ALA A 255 13.33 -5.32 -5.56
C ALA A 255 12.63 -4.94 -6.88
N SER A 256 13.27 -5.22 -8.03
CA SER A 256 12.69 -4.96 -9.35
C SER A 256 11.48 -5.84 -9.62
N HIS A 257 11.53 -7.14 -9.27
CA HIS A 257 10.42 -8.08 -9.38
C HIS A 257 9.25 -7.67 -8.48
N GLN A 258 9.53 -7.34 -7.22
CA GLN A 258 8.52 -6.88 -6.27
C GLN A 258 7.82 -5.60 -6.76
N GLN A 259 8.61 -4.63 -7.26
CA GLN A 259 8.08 -3.39 -7.78
C GLN A 259 7.24 -3.60 -9.05
N LEU A 260 7.66 -4.47 -9.97
CA LEU A 260 6.90 -4.83 -11.16
C LEU A 260 5.54 -5.44 -10.77
N ARG A 261 5.52 -6.30 -9.75
CA ARG A 261 4.29 -6.90 -9.23
C ARG A 261 3.32 -5.83 -8.69
N TRP A 262 3.79 -4.90 -7.85
CA TRP A 262 2.95 -3.85 -7.27
C TRP A 262 2.45 -2.85 -8.31
N GLU A 263 3.35 -2.35 -9.15
CA GLU A 263 3.00 -1.35 -10.17
C GLU A 263 2.15 -1.97 -11.28
N GLY A 264 2.50 -3.16 -11.73
CA GLY A 264 1.73 -3.91 -12.73
C GLY A 264 0.35 -4.33 -12.19
N GLY A 265 0.29 -4.75 -10.92
CA GLY A 265 -0.96 -5.03 -10.21
C GLY A 265 -1.87 -3.81 -10.14
N LYS A 266 -1.33 -2.65 -9.71
CA LYS A 266 -2.11 -1.39 -9.70
C LYS A 266 -2.66 -1.05 -11.09
N LEU A 267 -1.85 -1.15 -12.14
CA LEU A 267 -2.30 -0.89 -13.51
C LEU A 267 -3.37 -1.89 -13.97
N ASN A 268 -3.26 -3.15 -13.58
CA ASN A 268 -4.26 -4.16 -13.88
C ASN A 268 -5.59 -3.85 -13.18
N VAL A 269 -5.55 -3.51 -11.88
CA VAL A 269 -6.75 -3.10 -11.14
C VAL A 269 -7.36 -1.83 -11.74
N ALA A 270 -6.55 -0.84 -12.13
CA ALA A 270 -7.03 0.34 -12.82
C ALA A 270 -7.77 -0.03 -14.12
N ARG A 271 -7.22 -0.90 -14.95
CA ARG A 271 -7.85 -1.33 -16.22
C ARG A 271 -9.17 -2.08 -16.00
N THR A 272 -9.25 -2.91 -14.97
CA THR A 272 -10.41 -3.79 -14.74
C THR A 272 -11.49 -3.16 -13.88
N GLN A 273 -11.13 -2.23 -12.97
CA GLN A 273 -12.05 -1.69 -11.96
C GLN A 273 -12.45 -0.23 -12.20
N LEU A 274 -11.67 0.56 -12.97
CA LEU A 274 -11.93 1.99 -13.15
C LEU A 274 -13.35 2.26 -13.67
N GLY A 275 -13.81 1.49 -14.66
CA GLY A 275 -15.16 1.61 -15.19
C GLY A 275 -16.25 1.34 -14.15
N ARG A 276 -16.05 0.36 -13.27
CA ARG A 276 -16.98 0.04 -12.18
C ARG A 276 -17.04 1.14 -11.13
N VAL A 277 -15.87 1.70 -10.77
CA VAL A 277 -15.78 2.81 -9.81
C VAL A 277 -16.46 4.05 -10.38
N LEU A 278 -16.21 4.42 -11.63
CA LEU A 278 -16.86 5.54 -12.30
C LEU A 278 -18.37 5.35 -12.37
N ALA A 279 -18.84 4.18 -12.80
CA ALA A 279 -20.26 3.87 -12.84
C ALA A 279 -20.92 3.94 -11.45
N GLY A 280 -20.20 3.48 -10.40
CA GLY A 280 -20.62 3.62 -9.01
C GLY A 280 -20.73 5.08 -8.58
N ALA A 281 -19.71 5.90 -8.90
CA ALA A 281 -19.66 7.31 -8.59
C ALA A 281 -20.84 8.09 -9.20
N PHE A 282 -21.10 7.91 -10.48
CA PHE A 282 -22.21 8.58 -11.17
C PHE A 282 -23.57 8.12 -10.66
N ARG A 283 -23.77 6.80 -10.48
CA ARG A 283 -25.04 6.24 -10.01
C ARG A 283 -25.38 6.68 -8.59
N ARG A 284 -24.40 6.78 -7.69
CA ARG A 284 -24.59 7.20 -6.30
C ARG A 284 -24.45 8.69 -6.09
N ARG A 285 -24.01 9.43 -7.12
CA ARG A 285 -23.62 10.85 -7.01
C ARG A 285 -22.60 11.09 -5.91
N ASP A 286 -21.62 10.19 -5.83
CA ASP A 286 -20.61 10.18 -4.76
C ASP A 286 -19.30 10.78 -5.27
N PRO A 287 -18.93 12.02 -4.84
CA PRO A 287 -17.70 12.66 -5.26
C PRO A 287 -16.43 11.93 -4.73
N LYS A 288 -16.53 11.19 -3.63
CA LYS A 288 -15.40 10.41 -3.11
C LYS A 288 -15.04 9.25 -4.04
N LEU A 289 -16.05 8.59 -4.64
CA LEU A 289 -15.80 7.57 -5.65
C LEU A 289 -15.21 8.15 -6.94
N LEU A 290 -15.54 9.39 -7.32
CA LEU A 290 -14.86 10.07 -8.43
C LEU A 290 -13.39 10.32 -8.11
N GLU A 291 -13.09 10.75 -6.88
CA GLU A 291 -11.72 10.91 -6.42
C GLU A 291 -10.97 9.57 -6.41
N VAL A 292 -11.59 8.50 -5.91
CA VAL A 292 -11.01 7.13 -5.95
C VAL A 292 -10.71 6.71 -7.40
N ALA A 293 -11.60 6.99 -8.34
CA ALA A 293 -11.36 6.72 -9.76
C ALA A 293 -10.16 7.53 -10.30
N PHE A 294 -10.05 8.80 -9.89
CA PHE A 294 -8.91 9.64 -10.26
C PHE A 294 -7.61 9.12 -9.64
N ASP A 295 -7.59 8.80 -8.34
CA ASP A 295 -6.42 8.22 -7.63
C ASP A 295 -5.96 6.89 -8.25
N LEU A 296 -6.91 6.06 -8.66
CA LEU A 296 -6.63 4.79 -9.33
C LEU A 296 -5.97 5.02 -10.71
N ALA A 297 -6.36 6.08 -11.42
CA ALA A 297 -5.78 6.46 -12.71
C ALA A 297 -4.38 7.09 -12.59
N VAL A 298 -3.99 7.62 -11.40
CA VAL A 298 -2.65 8.19 -11.18
C VAL A 298 -1.59 7.10 -11.35
N PRO A 299 -0.65 7.25 -12.31
CA PRO A 299 0.44 6.29 -12.48
C PRO A 299 1.33 6.20 -11.24
N PRO A 300 2.03 5.06 -11.02
CA PRO A 300 3.11 5.00 -10.03
C PRO A 300 4.10 6.14 -10.21
N LEU A 301 4.60 6.73 -9.11
CA LEU A 301 5.38 7.98 -9.13
C LEU A 301 6.56 7.95 -10.13
N GLY A 302 7.31 6.84 -10.16
CA GLY A 302 8.43 6.69 -11.10
C GLY A 302 7.99 6.70 -12.57
N LEU A 303 6.85 6.07 -12.89
CA LEU A 303 6.27 6.07 -14.22
C LEU A 303 5.71 7.45 -14.57
N LEU A 304 4.99 8.10 -13.65
CA LEU A 304 4.48 9.47 -13.82
C LEU A 304 5.62 10.42 -14.16
N THR A 305 6.73 10.37 -13.40
CA THR A 305 7.93 11.20 -13.64
C THR A 305 8.54 10.94 -15.01
N ALA A 306 8.70 9.66 -15.36
CA ALA A 306 9.27 9.26 -16.64
C ALA A 306 8.42 9.74 -17.83
N LEU A 307 7.10 9.59 -17.75
CA LEU A 307 6.18 10.05 -18.80
C LEU A 307 6.11 11.57 -18.88
N ALA A 308 6.12 12.29 -17.75
CA ALA A 308 6.15 13.75 -17.73
C ALA A 308 7.45 14.29 -18.36
N ALA A 309 8.60 13.70 -18.01
CA ALA A 309 9.89 14.09 -18.60
C ALA A 309 9.94 13.83 -20.12
N THR A 310 9.43 12.65 -20.55
CA THR A 310 9.35 12.31 -21.98
C THR A 310 8.43 13.27 -22.74
N GLY A 311 7.24 13.54 -22.19
CA GLY A 311 6.28 14.47 -22.79
C GLY A 311 6.84 15.90 -22.90
N THR A 312 7.54 16.37 -21.86
CA THR A 312 8.25 17.66 -21.89
C THR A 312 9.30 17.69 -22.99
N GLY A 313 10.15 16.66 -23.08
CA GLY A 313 11.19 16.56 -24.09
C GLY A 313 10.65 16.53 -25.50
N LEU A 314 9.65 15.69 -25.79
CA LEU A 314 9.02 15.61 -27.12
C LEU A 314 8.33 16.92 -27.51
N THR A 315 7.67 17.59 -26.56
CA THR A 315 7.01 18.87 -26.79
C THR A 315 8.06 19.96 -27.08
N ALA A 316 9.16 20.00 -26.34
CA ALA A 316 10.27 20.94 -26.56
C ALA A 316 10.90 20.76 -27.96
N ILE A 317 11.14 19.51 -28.39
CA ILE A 317 11.63 19.20 -29.73
C ILE A 317 10.61 19.68 -30.77
N GLY A 318 9.32 19.39 -30.63
CA GLY A 318 8.26 19.82 -31.53
C GLY A 318 8.16 21.34 -31.68
N ILE A 319 8.44 22.10 -30.61
CA ILE A 319 8.53 23.56 -30.63
C ILE A 319 9.78 23.99 -31.38
N GLY A 320 10.93 23.37 -31.10
CA GLY A 320 12.22 23.73 -31.76
C GLY A 320 12.21 23.51 -33.26
N VAL A 321 11.46 22.52 -33.76
CA VAL A 321 11.31 22.28 -35.22
C VAL A 321 10.08 22.99 -35.83
N GLY A 322 9.38 23.84 -35.06
CA GLY A 322 8.25 24.65 -35.55
C GLY A 322 6.91 23.92 -35.70
N TYR A 323 6.80 22.65 -35.26
CA TYR A 323 5.54 21.89 -35.33
C TYR A 323 4.55 22.21 -34.20
N LEU A 324 5.03 22.70 -33.05
CA LEU A 324 4.20 22.99 -31.89
C LEU A 324 4.36 24.45 -31.43
N PRO A 325 3.30 25.10 -30.98
CA PRO A 325 3.38 26.44 -30.38
C PRO A 325 4.01 26.36 -28.98
N ALA A 326 4.76 27.42 -28.59
CA ALA A 326 5.50 27.46 -27.32
C ALA A 326 4.63 27.25 -26.10
N TRP A 327 3.36 27.67 -26.10
CA TRP A 327 2.44 27.47 -24.97
C TRP A 327 2.12 25.99 -24.66
N ALA A 328 2.30 25.08 -25.63
CA ALA A 328 2.01 23.65 -25.46
C ALA A 328 2.91 22.97 -24.41
N ILE A 329 4.06 23.59 -24.05
CA ILE A 329 4.97 23.04 -23.03
C ILE A 329 4.53 23.36 -21.60
N VAL A 330 3.69 24.37 -21.42
CA VAL A 330 3.33 24.87 -20.06
C VAL A 330 2.74 23.77 -19.16
N PRO A 331 1.73 22.98 -19.60
CA PRO A 331 1.18 21.92 -18.76
C PRO A 331 2.21 20.84 -18.39
N TRP A 332 3.12 20.52 -19.30
CA TRP A 332 4.20 19.57 -19.05
C TRP A 332 5.21 20.08 -18.04
N GLY A 333 5.55 21.39 -18.11
CA GLY A 333 6.39 22.07 -17.12
C GLY A 333 5.75 22.05 -15.74
N VAL A 334 4.44 22.27 -15.65
CA VAL A 334 3.67 22.14 -14.39
C VAL A 334 3.73 20.71 -13.86
N ALA A 335 3.51 19.69 -14.72
CA ALA A 335 3.61 18.29 -14.32
C ALA A 335 4.98 17.95 -13.75
N LEU A 336 6.06 18.34 -14.48
CA LEU A 336 7.44 18.06 -14.10
C LEU A 336 7.87 18.82 -12.83
N GLY A 337 7.39 20.04 -12.62
CA GLY A 337 7.67 20.84 -11.42
C GLY A 337 6.87 20.39 -10.19
N ALA A 338 5.63 19.95 -10.35
CA ALA A 338 4.80 19.49 -9.25
C ALA A 338 5.36 18.23 -8.57
N ILE A 339 6.02 17.34 -9.32
CA ILE A 339 6.56 16.07 -8.79
C ILE A 339 7.65 16.29 -7.73
N PRO A 340 8.76 17.03 -7.97
CA PRO A 340 9.75 17.29 -6.94
C PRO A 340 9.17 18.08 -5.76
N LEU A 341 8.26 19.02 -6.00
CA LEU A 341 7.55 19.74 -4.95
C LEU A 341 6.75 18.76 -4.08
N TYR A 342 6.01 17.81 -4.69
CA TYR A 342 5.33 16.76 -3.96
C TYR A 342 6.29 15.95 -3.07
N VAL A 343 7.42 15.50 -3.62
CA VAL A 343 8.39 14.68 -2.89
C VAL A 343 8.96 15.46 -1.68
N LEU A 344 9.44 16.68 -1.92
CA LEU A 344 10.04 17.52 -0.87
C LEU A 344 9.02 17.90 0.21
N THR A 345 7.81 18.32 -0.19
CA THR A 345 6.72 18.64 0.71
C THR A 345 6.29 17.41 1.52
N GLY A 346 6.16 16.26 0.87
CA GLY A 346 5.81 15.00 1.50
C GLY A 346 6.87 14.53 2.49
N PHE A 347 8.15 14.60 2.16
CA PHE A 347 9.23 14.28 3.09
C PHE A 347 9.20 15.20 4.31
N ARG A 348 8.94 16.50 4.10
CA ARG A 348 8.81 17.45 5.21
C ARG A 348 7.62 17.11 6.09
N ALA A 349 6.46 16.79 5.51
CA ALA A 349 5.24 16.42 6.24
C ALA A 349 5.41 15.12 7.03
N ALA A 350 6.13 14.13 6.47
CA ALA A 350 6.40 12.85 7.12
C ALA A 350 7.52 12.90 8.16
N GLY A 351 8.25 14.02 8.31
CA GLY A 351 9.45 14.06 9.13
C GLY A 351 10.57 13.13 8.64
N ALA A 352 10.72 13.02 7.32
CA ALA A 352 11.67 12.08 6.72
C ALA A 352 13.11 12.36 7.18
N PRO A 353 13.95 11.31 7.39
CA PRO A 353 15.34 11.47 7.78
C PRO A 353 16.18 12.08 6.65
N ALA A 354 17.33 12.66 7.01
CA ALA A 354 18.26 13.26 6.04
C ALA A 354 18.73 12.28 4.96
N SER A 355 18.79 10.97 5.26
CA SER A 355 19.09 9.90 4.29
C SER A 355 18.10 9.88 3.13
N ALA A 356 16.80 10.09 3.39
CA ALA A 356 15.78 10.14 2.35
C ALA A 356 16.02 11.30 1.37
N TYR A 357 16.34 12.50 1.87
CA TYR A 357 16.66 13.66 0.99
C TYR A 357 17.92 13.41 0.19
N ARG A 358 18.99 12.91 0.80
CA ARG A 358 20.25 12.58 0.08
C ARG A 358 20.04 11.52 -0.98
N SER A 359 19.14 10.57 -0.76
CA SER A 359 18.84 9.50 -1.70
C SER A 359 18.21 10.00 -3.02
N LEU A 360 17.62 11.22 -3.02
CA LEU A 360 17.03 11.82 -4.22
C LEU A 360 18.06 12.06 -5.36
N ALA A 361 19.35 12.13 -5.04
CA ALA A 361 20.40 12.16 -6.05
C ALA A 361 20.35 10.95 -7.00
N ARG A 362 19.75 9.84 -6.59
CA ARG A 362 19.52 8.63 -7.42
C ARG A 362 18.28 8.70 -8.30
N ALA A 363 17.39 9.67 -8.09
CA ALA A 363 16.11 9.77 -8.80
C ALA A 363 16.29 9.81 -10.35
N PRO A 364 17.24 10.54 -10.95
CA PRO A 364 17.42 10.56 -12.40
C PRO A 364 17.71 9.16 -12.97
N VAL A 365 18.61 8.40 -12.33
CA VAL A 365 18.96 7.04 -12.76
C VAL A 365 17.75 6.11 -12.63
N PHE A 366 16.98 6.25 -11.55
CA PHE A 366 15.77 5.48 -11.35
C PHE A 366 14.71 5.76 -12.42
N VAL A 367 14.49 7.04 -12.77
CA VAL A 367 13.56 7.46 -13.82
C VAL A 367 13.95 6.89 -15.18
N LEU A 368 15.24 6.94 -15.53
CA LEU A 368 15.74 6.36 -16.79
C LEU A 368 15.50 4.84 -16.86
N LYS A 369 15.76 4.12 -15.76
CA LYS A 369 15.45 2.68 -15.68
C LYS A 369 13.95 2.39 -15.84
N LYS A 370 13.08 3.29 -15.37
CA LYS A 370 11.63 3.15 -15.52
C LYS A 370 11.15 3.21 -16.96
N LEU A 371 11.76 4.05 -17.80
CA LEU A 371 11.44 4.09 -19.24
C LEU A 371 11.66 2.72 -19.89
N GLY A 372 12.75 2.03 -19.55
CA GLY A 372 13.03 0.68 -20.05
C GLY A 372 12.07 -0.40 -19.48
N ALA A 373 11.40 -0.14 -18.36
CA ALA A 373 10.45 -1.08 -17.74
C ALA A 373 9.01 -0.95 -18.30
N VAL A 374 8.67 0.15 -19.00
CA VAL A 374 7.31 0.42 -19.52
C VAL A 374 6.74 -0.74 -20.33
N PRO A 375 7.45 -1.37 -21.29
CA PRO A 375 6.89 -2.48 -22.06
C PRO A 375 6.53 -3.69 -21.19
N ARG A 376 7.33 -3.96 -20.13
CA ARG A 376 7.05 -5.05 -19.17
C ARG A 376 5.82 -4.74 -18.31
N LEU A 377 5.68 -3.50 -17.84
CA LEU A 377 4.51 -3.05 -17.07
C LEU A 377 3.22 -3.14 -17.90
N LEU A 378 3.27 -2.75 -19.17
CA LEU A 378 2.10 -2.80 -20.04
C LEU A 378 1.66 -4.24 -20.38
N ARG A 379 2.59 -5.20 -20.38
CA ARG A 379 2.34 -6.63 -20.64
C ARG A 379 2.07 -7.43 -19.36
N PHE A 380 2.16 -6.82 -18.19
CA PHE A 380 1.94 -7.51 -16.92
C PHE A 380 0.51 -8.04 -16.84
N ARG A 381 0.38 -9.35 -16.54
CA ARG A 381 -0.88 -10.03 -16.24
C ARG A 381 -0.81 -10.53 -14.80
N ALA A 382 -1.83 -10.25 -14.02
CA ALA A 382 -1.87 -10.52 -12.57
C ALA A 382 -2.11 -11.99 -12.20
N GLU A 383 -1.99 -12.93 -13.14
CA GLU A 383 -2.44 -14.32 -12.98
C GLU A 383 -1.46 -15.23 -12.20
N SER A 384 -0.25 -14.78 -11.87
CA SER A 384 0.71 -15.62 -11.16
C SER A 384 1.24 -14.95 -9.90
N TRP A 385 0.90 -15.53 -8.73
CA TRP A 385 1.61 -15.23 -7.50
C TRP A 385 3.01 -15.86 -7.58
N VAL A 386 4.05 -15.02 -7.63
CA VAL A 386 5.45 -15.44 -7.56
C VAL A 386 6.01 -14.93 -6.25
N ARG A 387 6.54 -15.85 -5.42
CA ARG A 387 7.23 -15.53 -4.17
C ARG A 387 8.42 -14.60 -4.47
N THR A 388 8.59 -13.55 -3.67
CA THR A 388 9.83 -12.77 -3.66
C THR A 388 10.87 -13.59 -2.89
N GLU A 389 12.00 -13.95 -3.52
CA GLU A 389 13.12 -14.60 -2.83
C GLU A 389 13.60 -13.73 -1.67
N ARG A 390 13.86 -14.36 -0.52
CA ARG A 390 14.39 -13.72 0.68
C ARG A 390 15.73 -14.35 1.03
N GLU A 391 16.62 -13.61 1.68
CA GLU A 391 17.87 -14.19 2.19
C GLU A 391 17.52 -15.29 3.18
N SER A 392 18.00 -16.51 2.88
CA SER A 392 18.02 -17.59 3.87
C SER A 392 18.97 -17.15 4.98
N GLY A 393 18.45 -17.01 6.20
CA GLY A 393 19.21 -16.53 7.38
C GLY A 393 20.34 -17.48 7.82
N ARG A 394 21.33 -17.71 6.95
CA ARG A 394 22.51 -18.55 7.27
C ARG A 394 23.78 -17.76 7.59
N ASP A 395 23.76 -16.44 7.51
CA ASP A 395 24.91 -15.61 7.85
C ASP A 395 24.49 -14.39 8.70
N ARG A 396 24.30 -14.62 10.01
CA ARG A 396 24.66 -13.66 11.09
C ARG A 396 24.57 -14.33 12.46
#